data_58a8871fa73ce92d877195fadaf85c72
#
_entry.id   58a8871fa73ce92d877195fadaf85c72
#
_cell.length_a   1.000
_cell.length_b   1.000
_cell.length_c   1.000
_cell.angle_alpha   90.00
_cell.angle_beta   90.00
_cell.angle_gamma   90.00
#
_symmetry.space_group_name_H-M   'P 1'
#
loop_
_entity.id
_entity.type
_entity.pdbx_description
1 polymer ?
#
loop_
_entity_poly.entity_id
_entity_poly.type
_entity_poly.pdbx_seq_one_letter_code
_entity_poly.pdbx_strand_id
1 'polypeptide(L)'
;MGTQCRATRFADWHEVHDAVAEAYFPHEMRPMTDGAASRSTVQTATIGSCRIASMKFGAVVSVATDHPGAYGVNIPVSGRFDSVIGKTEIASVPGQATICPPDTRTVIPHWSPSCRLIGFKVDKNYMQCEMDRVLGDRPGKLPMQIDLRTDRGASWLKFVLTVFHHVTNDAGLWSNSLVVTQLAGTLTTAFLLAATPDDGESPRGVRPRIVKRVIDAIHADPARAWTPGEMAEVAGVSVRRLQQGFRECMNQAPFEYLFDVRLERAHAELMAAGPPSTVADIAFRCGITHTGRFAAAYRDRYGSTPSETLKR
;
A
#
# COMPACT_ATOMS: atom_id res chain seq x y z
N MET A 1 11.26 12.46 17.87
CA MET A 1 10.88 13.88 17.98
C MET A 1 9.53 14.03 17.30
N GLY A 2 8.47 14.16 18.11
CA GLY A 2 7.10 14.27 17.60
C GLY A 2 6.84 15.67 17.05
N THR A 3 6.57 15.75 15.77
CA THR A 3 6.16 17.00 15.13
C THR A 3 4.69 17.24 15.49
N GLN A 4 4.45 18.06 16.52
CA GLN A 4 3.12 18.62 16.78
C GLN A 4 2.75 19.46 15.55
N CYS A 5 1.76 19.02 14.78
CA CYS A 5 1.22 19.74 13.63
C CYS A 5 0.36 20.92 14.13
N ARG A 6 1.03 22.04 14.50
CA ARG A 6 0.34 23.33 14.69
C ARG A 6 -0.16 23.78 13.32
N ALA A 7 -1.39 24.28 13.25
CA ALA A 7 -1.89 24.98 12.07
C ALA A 7 -0.93 26.15 11.77
N THR A 8 -0.10 25.97 10.75
CA THR A 8 0.92 26.96 10.37
C THR A 8 0.20 28.15 9.77
N ARG A 9 0.43 29.35 10.29
CA ARG A 9 0.01 30.60 9.63
C ARG A 9 1.10 30.96 8.62
N PHE A 10 0.72 31.07 7.38
CA PHE A 10 1.62 31.43 6.28
C PHE A 10 1.75 32.94 6.17
N ALA A 11 2.98 33.42 5.97
CA ALA A 11 3.28 34.85 5.77
C ALA A 11 2.88 35.28 4.36
N ASP A 12 3.15 34.45 3.36
CA ASP A 12 2.92 34.73 1.96
C ASP A 12 2.48 33.50 1.16
N TRP A 13 2.22 33.69 -0.13
CA TRP A 13 1.79 32.62 -1.04
C TRP A 13 2.91 31.64 -1.42
N HIS A 14 4.17 32.02 -1.27
CA HIS A 14 5.29 31.12 -1.52
C HIS A 14 5.37 30.05 -0.43
N GLU A 15 5.20 30.44 0.83
CA GLU A 15 5.13 29.49 1.95
C GLU A 15 3.93 28.53 1.82
N VAL A 16 2.79 29.04 1.35
CA VAL A 16 1.59 28.18 1.08
C VAL A 16 1.91 27.17 -0.02
N HIS A 17 2.53 27.62 -1.14
CA HIS A 17 2.93 26.76 -2.23
C HIS A 17 3.84 25.63 -1.76
N ASP A 18 4.90 25.97 -1.04
CA ASP A 18 5.89 25.01 -0.57
C ASP A 18 5.26 23.98 0.41
N ALA A 19 4.43 24.45 1.34
CA ALA A 19 3.73 23.58 2.27
C ALA A 19 2.78 22.61 1.57
N VAL A 20 2.07 23.04 0.52
CA VAL A 20 1.17 22.16 -0.27
C VAL A 20 1.99 21.19 -1.12
N ALA A 21 3.10 21.63 -1.73
CA ALA A 21 3.97 20.78 -2.51
C ALA A 21 4.61 19.66 -1.65
N GLU A 22 5.02 19.97 -0.45
CA GLU A 22 5.53 19.00 0.51
C GLU A 22 4.43 18.07 1.02
N ALA A 23 3.26 18.63 1.35
CA ALA A 23 2.14 17.88 1.93
C ALA A 23 1.48 16.92 0.95
N TYR A 24 1.42 17.24 -0.34
CA TYR A 24 0.61 16.49 -1.30
C TYR A 24 1.37 16.20 -2.60
N PHE A 25 1.39 17.12 -3.57
CA PHE A 25 2.09 16.96 -4.85
C PHE A 25 2.84 18.22 -5.22
N PRO A 26 4.00 18.12 -5.91
CA PRO A 26 4.57 19.24 -6.65
C PRO A 26 3.54 19.80 -7.63
N HIS A 27 3.41 21.11 -7.69
CA HIS A 27 2.36 21.77 -8.48
C HIS A 27 2.76 23.19 -8.86
N GLU A 28 2.04 23.73 -9.84
CA GLU A 28 2.00 25.17 -10.12
C GLU A 28 0.79 25.75 -9.39
N MET A 29 0.95 26.86 -8.69
CA MET A 29 -0.16 27.53 -8.00
C MET A 29 -0.14 29.02 -8.29
N ARG A 30 -1.30 29.59 -8.57
CA ARG A 30 -1.49 31.04 -8.79
C ARG A 30 -2.71 31.54 -8.03
N PRO A 31 -2.56 32.53 -7.10
CA PRO A 31 -3.69 33.24 -6.56
C PRO A 31 -4.41 34.00 -7.68
N MET A 32 -5.73 33.89 -7.74
CA MET A 32 -6.60 34.50 -8.77
C MET A 32 -7.38 35.70 -8.24
N THR A 33 -7.47 35.84 -6.93
CA THR A 33 -8.15 36.95 -6.26
C THR A 33 -7.32 37.46 -5.10
N ASP A 34 -7.57 38.70 -4.69
CA ASP A 34 -7.02 39.23 -3.46
C ASP A 34 -7.50 38.41 -2.26
N GLY A 35 -6.55 37.98 -1.44
CA GLY A 35 -6.81 37.20 -0.24
C GLY A 35 -5.52 36.93 0.54
N ALA A 36 -5.67 36.78 1.85
CA ALA A 36 -4.52 36.62 2.71
C ALA A 36 -4.04 35.17 2.73
N ALA A 37 -2.76 34.94 2.42
CA ALA A 37 -2.07 33.66 2.58
C ALA A 37 -2.25 33.08 4.01
N SER A 38 -2.26 33.96 5.02
CA SER A 38 -2.46 33.63 6.44
C SER A 38 -3.80 32.96 6.79
N ARG A 39 -4.78 33.01 5.88
CA ARG A 39 -6.07 32.29 6.01
C ARG A 39 -6.02 30.88 5.41
N SER A 40 -4.93 30.54 4.74
CA SER A 40 -4.73 29.19 4.22
C SER A 40 -4.34 28.23 5.37
N THR A 41 -4.72 26.97 5.23
CA THR A 41 -4.36 25.92 6.19
C THR A 41 -3.93 24.68 5.43
N VAL A 42 -2.79 24.12 5.83
CA VAL A 42 -2.25 22.85 5.32
C VAL A 42 -1.85 22.00 6.52
N GLN A 43 -2.35 20.78 6.54
CA GLN A 43 -1.96 19.76 7.54
C GLN A 43 -1.76 18.46 6.80
N THR A 44 -0.78 17.66 7.23
CA THR A 44 -0.47 16.38 6.59
C THR A 44 -0.18 15.29 7.60
N ALA A 45 -0.49 14.05 7.24
CA ALA A 45 -0.16 12.83 7.96
C ALA A 45 0.40 11.81 6.97
N THR A 46 1.61 11.30 7.24
CA THR A 46 2.22 10.22 6.45
C THR A 46 1.90 8.89 7.13
N ILE A 47 1.38 7.94 6.37
CA ILE A 47 0.90 6.63 6.84
C ILE A 47 1.48 5.57 5.91
N GLY A 48 2.71 5.11 6.17
CA GLY A 48 3.43 4.18 5.30
C GLY A 48 3.54 4.71 3.87
N SER A 49 3.03 3.96 2.90
CA SER A 49 3.00 4.34 1.48
C SER A 49 1.86 5.29 1.11
N CYS A 50 1.09 5.76 2.11
CA CYS A 50 -0.01 6.70 1.94
C CYS A 50 0.30 8.02 2.63
N ARG A 51 -0.33 9.09 2.15
CA ARG A 51 -0.33 10.40 2.81
C ARG A 51 -1.73 11.00 2.76
N ILE A 52 -2.16 11.60 3.86
CA ILE A 52 -3.41 12.36 3.93
C ILE A 52 -3.05 13.82 4.17
N ALA A 53 -3.63 14.71 3.38
CA ALA A 53 -3.45 16.16 3.52
C ALA A 53 -4.80 16.87 3.62
N SER A 54 -4.92 17.80 4.55
CA SER A 54 -6.07 18.71 4.65
C SER A 54 -5.65 20.09 4.19
N MET A 55 -6.33 20.62 3.18
CA MET A 55 -5.96 21.87 2.52
C MET A 55 -7.17 22.82 2.39
N LYS A 56 -6.94 24.10 2.66
CA LYS A 56 -7.88 25.19 2.43
C LYS A 56 -7.09 26.45 2.11
N PHE A 57 -7.53 27.22 1.14
CA PHE A 57 -6.86 28.46 0.73
C PHE A 57 -7.62 29.72 1.18
N GLY A 58 -6.88 30.80 1.42
CA GLY A 58 -7.40 32.10 1.82
C GLY A 58 -7.89 32.98 0.66
N ALA A 59 -7.67 32.53 -0.59
CA ALA A 59 -8.13 33.19 -1.82
C ALA A 59 -8.60 32.12 -2.82
N VAL A 60 -9.18 32.54 -3.94
CA VAL A 60 -9.33 31.65 -5.10
C VAL A 60 -7.96 31.40 -5.70
N VAL A 61 -7.58 30.15 -5.88
CA VAL A 61 -6.32 29.74 -6.50
C VAL A 61 -6.55 28.85 -7.71
N SER A 62 -5.67 28.95 -8.71
CA SER A 62 -5.55 27.95 -9.76
C SER A 62 -4.38 27.05 -9.42
N VAL A 63 -4.57 25.72 -9.57
CA VAL A 63 -3.54 24.72 -9.29
C VAL A 63 -3.41 23.78 -10.47
N ALA A 64 -2.18 23.45 -10.86
CA ALA A 64 -1.91 22.44 -11.87
C ALA A 64 -0.81 21.49 -11.38
N THR A 65 -1.03 20.18 -11.56
CA THR A 65 -0.07 19.14 -11.13
C THR A 65 -0.15 17.93 -12.07
N ASP A 66 0.95 17.20 -12.19
CA ASP A 66 1.02 15.98 -13.02
C ASP A 66 0.89 14.69 -12.18
N HIS A 67 0.67 14.78 -10.87
CA HIS A 67 0.58 13.64 -9.95
C HIS A 67 1.76 12.65 -10.07
N PRO A 68 3.01 13.12 -9.98
CA PRO A 68 4.17 12.29 -10.26
C PRO A 68 4.24 11.08 -9.33
N GLY A 69 4.26 9.87 -9.93
CA GLY A 69 4.49 8.59 -9.25
C GLY A 69 3.44 8.17 -8.23
N ALA A 70 2.27 8.84 -8.15
CA ALA A 70 1.26 8.49 -7.17
C ALA A 70 -0.17 8.82 -7.62
N TYR A 71 -1.14 8.08 -7.10
CA TYR A 71 -2.56 8.41 -7.19
C TYR A 71 -2.92 9.53 -6.21
N GLY A 72 -3.76 10.47 -6.66
CA GLY A 72 -4.40 11.47 -5.82
C GLY A 72 -5.90 11.22 -5.73
N VAL A 73 -6.46 11.18 -4.52
CA VAL A 73 -7.91 11.14 -4.30
C VAL A 73 -8.31 12.41 -3.59
N ASN A 74 -9.05 13.25 -4.28
CA ASN A 74 -9.43 14.58 -3.83
C ASN A 74 -10.88 14.57 -3.33
N ILE A 75 -11.07 14.84 -2.04
CA ILE A 75 -12.33 14.73 -1.30
C ILE A 75 -12.71 16.11 -0.77
N PRO A 76 -13.61 16.85 -1.42
CA PRO A 76 -14.14 18.09 -0.86
C PRO A 76 -15.02 17.76 0.36
N VAL A 77 -14.65 18.31 1.53
CA VAL A 77 -15.46 18.20 2.75
C VAL A 77 -16.36 19.43 2.94
N SER A 78 -16.09 20.51 2.20
CA SER A 78 -16.98 21.65 2.03
C SER A 78 -16.76 22.28 0.66
N GLY A 79 -17.75 23.01 0.16
CA GLY A 79 -17.69 23.70 -1.12
C GLY A 79 -17.73 22.76 -2.33
N ARG A 80 -17.26 23.25 -3.48
CA ARG A 80 -17.20 22.51 -4.75
C ARG A 80 -15.77 22.48 -5.25
N PHE A 81 -15.37 21.38 -5.84
CA PHE A 81 -14.04 21.11 -6.39
C PHE A 81 -14.17 20.70 -7.85
N ASP A 82 -13.80 21.62 -8.76
CA ASP A 82 -13.81 21.39 -10.19
C ASP A 82 -12.39 21.13 -10.68
N SER A 83 -12.20 20.09 -11.47
CA SER A 83 -10.91 19.68 -12.00
C SER A 83 -11.00 19.19 -13.44
N VAL A 84 -9.93 19.42 -14.21
CA VAL A 84 -9.77 18.89 -15.57
C VAL A 84 -8.61 17.89 -15.54
N ILE A 85 -8.90 16.62 -15.77
CA ILE A 85 -7.93 15.52 -15.76
C ILE A 85 -7.72 15.06 -17.20
N GLY A 86 -6.55 15.39 -17.77
CA GLY A 86 -6.33 15.22 -19.19
C GLY A 86 -7.31 16.06 -20.02
N LYS A 87 -8.36 15.43 -20.59
CA LYS A 87 -9.42 16.08 -21.35
C LYS A 87 -10.80 16.00 -20.67
N THR A 88 -10.87 15.42 -19.48
CA THR A 88 -12.15 15.17 -18.80
C THR A 88 -12.36 16.17 -17.68
N GLU A 89 -13.48 16.88 -17.72
CA GLU A 89 -13.92 17.76 -16.64
C GLU A 89 -14.69 16.97 -15.60
N ILE A 90 -14.36 17.18 -14.33
CA ILE A 90 -14.98 16.50 -13.20
C ILE A 90 -15.27 17.54 -12.12
N ALA A 91 -16.51 17.53 -11.65
CA ALA A 91 -16.94 18.33 -10.52
C ALA A 91 -17.29 17.42 -9.34
N SER A 92 -16.72 17.67 -8.19
CA SER A 92 -17.02 16.95 -6.96
C SER A 92 -17.50 17.90 -5.87
N VAL A 93 -18.48 17.45 -5.11
CA VAL A 93 -19.04 18.12 -3.92
C VAL A 93 -18.92 17.20 -2.71
N PRO A 94 -19.20 17.66 -1.47
CA PRO A 94 -19.20 16.77 -0.31
C PRO A 94 -20.03 15.50 -0.54
N GLY A 95 -19.48 14.38 -0.21
CA GLY A 95 -20.03 13.05 -0.54
C GLY A 95 -19.57 12.48 -1.88
N GLN A 96 -18.64 13.13 -2.56
CA GLN A 96 -17.98 12.63 -3.78
C GLN A 96 -16.47 12.80 -3.64
N ALA A 97 -15.69 12.00 -4.39
CA ALA A 97 -14.25 12.20 -4.51
C ALA A 97 -13.80 12.05 -5.96
N THR A 98 -12.83 12.87 -6.37
CA THR A 98 -12.17 12.78 -7.67
C THR A 98 -10.89 11.95 -7.54
N ILE A 99 -10.69 10.96 -8.41
CA ILE A 99 -9.48 10.15 -8.48
C ILE A 99 -8.62 10.64 -9.64
N CYS A 100 -7.41 11.08 -9.32
CA CYS A 100 -6.41 11.53 -10.28
C CYS A 100 -5.39 10.40 -10.46
N PRO A 101 -5.26 9.82 -11.67
CA PRO A 101 -4.27 8.80 -11.96
C PRO A 101 -2.85 9.36 -11.86
N PRO A 102 -1.82 8.52 -11.58
CA PRO A 102 -0.44 8.94 -11.57
C PRO A 102 -0.02 9.43 -12.96
N ASP A 103 0.98 10.31 -12.97
CA ASP A 103 1.63 10.83 -14.17
C ASP A 103 0.63 11.46 -15.18
N THR A 104 -0.46 12.05 -14.65
CA THR A 104 -1.55 12.63 -15.44
C THR A 104 -1.76 14.09 -15.06
N ARG A 105 -1.68 14.97 -16.08
CA ARG A 105 -1.93 16.41 -15.89
C ARG A 105 -3.34 16.64 -15.39
N THR A 106 -3.44 17.32 -14.25
CA THR A 106 -4.70 17.77 -13.65
C THR A 106 -4.63 19.28 -13.42
N VAL A 107 -5.66 19.98 -13.85
CA VAL A 107 -5.82 21.42 -13.64
C VAL A 107 -7.06 21.68 -12.80
N ILE A 108 -6.91 22.45 -11.75
CA ILE A 108 -7.99 22.98 -10.91
C ILE A 108 -8.04 24.48 -11.21
N PRO A 109 -8.95 24.90 -12.12
CA PRO A 109 -8.95 26.29 -12.58
C PRO A 109 -9.35 27.27 -11.48
N HIS A 110 -10.26 26.87 -10.58
CA HIS A 110 -10.78 27.72 -9.53
C HIS A 110 -11.02 26.92 -8.24
N TRP A 111 -10.05 26.94 -7.35
CA TRP A 111 -10.23 26.39 -6.00
C TRP A 111 -10.65 27.48 -5.05
N SER A 112 -11.94 27.48 -4.69
CA SER A 112 -12.57 28.51 -3.85
C SER A 112 -12.13 28.41 -2.37
N PRO A 113 -12.02 29.54 -1.65
CA PRO A 113 -11.83 29.56 -0.19
C PRO A 113 -12.90 28.81 0.61
N SER A 114 -14.11 28.64 0.05
CA SER A 114 -15.17 27.84 0.65
C SER A 114 -14.91 26.32 0.57
N CYS A 115 -14.03 25.88 -0.33
CA CYS A 115 -13.69 24.49 -0.53
C CYS A 115 -12.53 24.07 0.39
N ARG A 116 -12.84 23.23 1.37
CA ARG A 116 -11.84 22.49 2.13
C ARG A 116 -11.71 21.09 1.54
N LEU A 117 -10.48 20.70 1.23
CA LEU A 117 -10.17 19.41 0.62
C LEU A 117 -9.40 18.52 1.57
N ILE A 118 -9.76 17.24 1.58
CA ILE A 118 -8.90 16.14 2.06
C ILE A 118 -8.32 15.45 0.84
N GLY A 119 -7.00 15.46 0.72
CA GLY A 119 -6.26 14.71 -0.28
C GLY A 119 -5.78 13.39 0.31
N PHE A 120 -6.03 12.28 -0.38
CA PHE A 120 -5.45 10.98 -0.05
C PHE A 120 -4.50 10.57 -1.19
N LYS A 121 -3.20 10.52 -0.90
CA LYS A 121 -2.14 10.17 -1.85
C LYS A 121 -1.64 8.78 -1.58
N VAL A 122 -1.49 7.97 -2.65
CA VAL A 122 -0.97 6.61 -2.56
C VAL A 122 0.09 6.41 -3.65
N ASP A 123 1.25 5.89 -3.27
CA ASP A 123 2.31 5.52 -4.22
C ASP A 123 1.77 4.59 -5.32
N LYS A 124 2.21 4.83 -6.57
CA LYS A 124 1.72 4.12 -7.76
C LYS A 124 1.99 2.62 -7.69
N ASN A 125 3.20 2.23 -7.31
CA ASN A 125 3.59 0.82 -7.27
C ASN A 125 2.87 0.11 -6.12
N TYR A 126 2.78 0.78 -4.96
CA TYR A 126 2.04 0.27 -3.83
C TYR A 126 0.55 0.10 -4.15
N MET A 127 -0.09 1.09 -4.79
CA MET A 127 -1.48 0.99 -5.23
C MET A 127 -1.67 -0.16 -6.21
N GLN A 128 -0.73 -0.36 -7.16
CA GLN A 128 -0.80 -1.47 -8.12
C GLN A 128 -0.76 -2.82 -7.40
N CYS A 129 0.16 -3.01 -6.45
CA CYS A 129 0.22 -4.23 -5.64
C CYS A 129 -1.08 -4.48 -4.86
N GLU A 130 -1.68 -3.43 -4.28
CA GLU A 130 -2.94 -3.53 -3.56
C GLU A 130 -4.12 -3.80 -4.51
N MET A 131 -4.15 -3.19 -5.71
CA MET A 131 -5.17 -3.50 -6.73
C MET A 131 -5.10 -4.97 -7.15
N ASP A 132 -3.93 -5.49 -7.44
CA ASP A 132 -3.73 -6.89 -7.82
C ASP A 132 -4.14 -7.83 -6.67
N ARG A 133 -3.83 -7.45 -5.43
CA ARG A 133 -4.21 -8.20 -4.23
C ARG A 133 -5.72 -8.22 -3.98
N VAL A 134 -6.41 -7.07 -4.14
CA VAL A 134 -7.82 -6.89 -3.76
C VAL A 134 -8.75 -7.21 -4.91
N LEU A 135 -8.44 -6.74 -6.13
CA LEU A 135 -9.33 -6.84 -7.29
C LEU A 135 -9.05 -8.07 -8.17
N GLY A 136 -7.86 -8.65 -8.05
CA GLY A 136 -7.50 -9.85 -8.82
C GLY A 136 -7.35 -9.58 -10.33
N ASP A 137 -7.85 -10.50 -11.16
CA ASP A 137 -7.79 -10.41 -12.62
C ASP A 137 -8.82 -9.46 -13.23
N ARG A 138 -9.58 -8.73 -12.42
CA ARG A 138 -10.44 -7.67 -12.96
C ARG A 138 -9.52 -6.58 -13.50
N PRO A 139 -9.50 -6.28 -14.82
CA PRO A 139 -8.75 -5.16 -15.36
C PRO A 139 -9.43 -3.88 -14.88
N GLY A 140 -9.04 -3.43 -13.67
CA GLY A 140 -9.70 -2.33 -13.00
C GLY A 140 -8.97 -1.01 -13.27
N LYS A 141 -9.38 -0.30 -14.31
CA LYS A 141 -9.15 1.14 -14.30
C LYS A 141 -10.05 1.73 -13.22
N LEU A 142 -9.46 2.35 -12.21
CA LEU A 142 -10.24 3.06 -11.20
C LEU A 142 -11.13 4.11 -11.86
N PRO A 143 -12.37 4.29 -11.41
CA PRO A 143 -13.23 5.36 -11.89
C PRO A 143 -12.59 6.71 -11.58
N MET A 144 -12.87 7.71 -12.37
CA MET A 144 -12.34 9.06 -12.12
C MET A 144 -13.10 9.79 -10.98
N GLN A 145 -14.27 9.29 -10.59
CA GLN A 145 -15.07 9.82 -9.49
C GLN A 145 -15.74 8.65 -8.76
N ILE A 146 -15.82 8.75 -7.42
CA ILE A 146 -16.53 7.81 -6.55
C ILE A 146 -17.58 8.52 -5.71
N ASP A 147 -18.69 7.81 -5.44
CA ASP A 147 -19.75 8.27 -4.54
C ASP A 147 -19.44 7.80 -3.10
N LEU A 148 -19.13 8.76 -2.23
CA LEU A 148 -18.84 8.51 -0.82
C LEU A 148 -20.11 8.51 0.07
N ARG A 149 -21.30 8.59 -0.53
CA ARG A 149 -22.58 8.45 0.18
C ARG A 149 -23.05 7.00 0.27
N THR A 150 -22.44 6.10 -0.51
CA THR A 150 -22.64 4.66 -0.37
C THR A 150 -22.09 4.17 0.97
N ASP A 151 -22.59 3.04 1.50
CA ASP A 151 -22.14 2.48 2.79
C ASP A 151 -20.62 2.28 2.83
N ARG A 152 -20.04 1.74 1.75
CA ARG A 152 -18.59 1.53 1.64
C ARG A 152 -17.83 2.85 1.54
N GLY A 153 -18.32 3.78 0.73
CA GLY A 153 -17.72 5.09 0.54
C GLY A 153 -17.74 5.93 1.82
N ALA A 154 -18.87 5.97 2.52
CA ALA A 154 -19.03 6.67 3.79
C ALA A 154 -18.14 6.07 4.89
N SER A 155 -18.09 4.74 4.97
CA SER A 155 -17.23 4.04 5.92
C SER A 155 -15.76 4.32 5.67
N TRP A 156 -15.31 4.31 4.40
CA TRP A 156 -13.95 4.65 4.04
C TRP A 156 -13.61 6.11 4.38
N LEU A 157 -14.47 7.05 4.03
CA LEU A 157 -14.25 8.47 4.35
C LEU A 157 -14.12 8.69 5.87
N LYS A 158 -15.02 8.09 6.65
CA LYS A 158 -14.97 8.16 8.12
C LYS A 158 -13.65 7.60 8.65
N PHE A 159 -13.17 6.50 8.08
CA PHE A 159 -11.90 5.88 8.47
C PHE A 159 -10.71 6.79 8.14
N VAL A 160 -10.65 7.37 6.92
CA VAL A 160 -9.62 8.35 6.53
C VAL A 160 -9.56 9.52 7.50
N LEU A 161 -10.72 10.11 7.83
CA LEU A 161 -10.80 11.26 8.74
C LEU A 161 -10.39 10.90 10.16
N THR A 162 -10.78 9.71 10.66
CA THR A 162 -10.41 9.22 12.00
C THR A 162 -8.90 9.00 12.10
N VAL A 163 -8.30 8.30 11.12
CA VAL A 163 -6.85 8.06 11.11
C VAL A 163 -6.09 9.39 10.99
N PHE A 164 -6.52 10.29 10.11
CA PHE A 164 -5.93 11.62 9.97
C PHE A 164 -5.95 12.40 11.28
N HIS A 165 -7.09 12.41 11.98
CA HIS A 165 -7.23 13.09 13.27
C HIS A 165 -6.26 12.54 14.30
N HIS A 166 -6.18 11.22 14.45
CA HIS A 166 -5.30 10.62 15.46
C HIS A 166 -3.82 10.80 15.11
N VAL A 167 -3.42 10.59 13.87
CA VAL A 167 -2.00 10.74 13.46
C VAL A 167 -1.52 12.19 13.62
N THR A 168 -2.41 13.18 13.43
CA THR A 168 -2.05 14.60 13.57
C THR A 168 -2.08 15.12 15.00
N ASN A 169 -2.87 14.51 15.88
CA ASN A 169 -3.06 15.03 17.26
C ASN A 169 -2.45 14.14 18.36
N ASP A 170 -2.19 12.87 18.08
CA ASP A 170 -1.68 11.89 19.04
C ASP A 170 -0.47 11.13 18.46
N ALA A 171 0.72 11.45 18.96
CA ALA A 171 1.96 10.84 18.47
C ALA A 171 2.23 9.42 19.02
N GLY A 172 1.42 8.91 19.94
CA GLY A 172 1.64 7.66 20.67
C GLY A 172 1.73 6.42 19.77
N LEU A 173 0.72 5.56 19.80
CA LEU A 173 0.65 4.33 19.03
C LEU A 173 0.70 4.56 17.50
N TRP A 174 0.19 5.69 17.04
CA TRP A 174 0.07 6.07 15.63
C TRP A 174 1.40 6.42 14.95
N SER A 175 2.50 6.56 15.71
CA SER A 175 3.86 6.73 15.18
C SER A 175 4.64 5.42 15.06
N ASN A 176 4.08 4.30 15.54
CA ASN A 176 4.73 2.99 15.46
C ASN A 176 4.71 2.48 14.00
N SER A 177 5.89 2.10 13.46
CA SER A 177 6.04 1.68 12.06
C SER A 177 5.18 0.48 11.67
N LEU A 178 4.97 -0.48 12.58
CA LEU A 178 4.11 -1.64 12.34
C LEU A 178 2.64 -1.21 12.22
N VAL A 179 2.17 -0.34 13.12
CA VAL A 179 0.80 0.18 13.09
C VAL A 179 0.57 0.99 11.82
N VAL A 180 1.49 1.89 11.47
CA VAL A 180 1.42 2.75 10.29
C VAL A 180 1.38 1.93 9.00
N THR A 181 2.18 0.85 8.90
CA THR A 181 2.18 -0.06 7.75
C THR A 181 0.85 -0.80 7.60
N GLN A 182 0.28 -1.30 8.70
CA GLN A 182 -1.02 -1.99 8.67
C GLN A 182 -2.17 -1.03 8.33
N LEU A 183 -2.11 0.20 8.83
CA LEU A 183 -3.09 1.24 8.51
C LEU A 183 -3.07 1.62 7.03
N ALA A 184 -1.89 1.74 6.41
CA ALA A 184 -1.76 2.00 4.98
C ALA A 184 -2.46 0.92 4.15
N GLY A 185 -2.23 -0.36 4.48
CA GLY A 185 -2.90 -1.49 3.84
C GLY A 185 -4.42 -1.45 4.01
N THR A 186 -4.89 -1.19 5.23
CA THR A 186 -6.33 -1.13 5.51
C THR A 186 -7.00 0.05 4.80
N LEU A 187 -6.38 1.24 4.81
CA LEU A 187 -6.88 2.44 4.12
C LEU A 187 -7.00 2.22 2.62
N THR A 188 -5.95 1.64 2.00
CA THR A 188 -5.92 1.39 0.54
C THR A 188 -6.88 0.28 0.14
N THR A 189 -6.94 -0.82 0.91
CA THR A 189 -7.93 -1.88 0.67
C THR A 189 -9.35 -1.36 0.76
N ALA A 190 -9.68 -0.61 1.81
CA ALA A 190 -11.02 -0.03 1.99
C ALA A 190 -11.35 0.98 0.87
N PHE A 191 -10.36 1.76 0.40
CA PHE A 191 -10.50 2.63 -0.77
C PHE A 191 -10.86 1.84 -2.03
N LEU A 192 -10.12 0.79 -2.34
CA LEU A 192 -10.38 -0.04 -3.52
C LEU A 192 -11.77 -0.66 -3.49
N LEU A 193 -12.23 -1.12 -2.32
CA LEU A 193 -13.58 -1.64 -2.13
C LEU A 193 -14.67 -0.58 -2.28
N ALA A 194 -14.37 0.67 -1.90
CA ALA A 194 -15.29 1.79 -2.08
C ALA A 194 -15.34 2.30 -3.53
N ALA A 195 -14.22 2.18 -4.25
CA ALA A 195 -14.08 2.64 -5.64
C ALA A 195 -14.59 1.64 -6.69
N THR A 196 -14.81 0.37 -6.30
CA THR A 196 -15.32 -0.65 -7.22
C THR A 196 -16.81 -0.87 -7.03
N PRO A 197 -17.58 -1.06 -8.13
CA PRO A 197 -19.00 -1.36 -8.04
C PRO A 197 -19.28 -2.61 -7.20
N ASP A 198 -20.40 -2.59 -6.50
CA ASP A 198 -20.87 -3.75 -5.75
C ASP A 198 -21.66 -4.69 -6.68
N ASP A 199 -20.95 -5.53 -7.42
CA ASP A 199 -21.59 -6.49 -8.34
C ASP A 199 -22.27 -7.66 -7.61
N GLY A 200 -22.56 -7.52 -6.29
CA GLY A 200 -23.18 -8.58 -5.47
C GLY A 200 -22.23 -9.77 -5.18
N GLU A 201 -21.09 -9.84 -5.81
CA GLU A 201 -20.01 -10.75 -5.46
C GLU A 201 -19.01 -10.01 -4.55
N SER A 202 -18.92 -10.44 -3.29
CA SER A 202 -17.82 -10.00 -2.41
C SER A 202 -16.51 -10.07 -3.18
N PRO A 203 -15.63 -9.02 -3.11
CA PRO A 203 -14.32 -9.09 -3.72
C PRO A 203 -13.69 -10.39 -3.22
N ARG A 204 -13.51 -11.32 -4.12
CA ARG A 204 -12.86 -12.58 -3.79
C ARG A 204 -11.41 -12.25 -3.46
N GLY A 205 -11.14 -12.08 -2.17
CA GLY A 205 -9.79 -12.14 -1.62
C GLY A 205 -9.22 -13.56 -1.81
N VAL A 206 -9.32 -14.08 -3.04
CA VAL A 206 -8.97 -15.45 -3.39
C VAL A 206 -7.45 -15.59 -3.43
N ARG A 207 -6.72 -14.58 -3.89
CA ARG A 207 -5.26 -14.66 -4.02
C ARG A 207 -4.54 -14.71 -2.68
N PRO A 208 -4.79 -13.80 -1.71
CA PRO A 208 -4.15 -13.91 -0.41
C PRO A 208 -4.51 -15.21 0.33
N ARG A 209 -5.76 -15.67 0.22
CA ARG A 209 -6.18 -16.93 0.84
C ARG A 209 -5.54 -18.15 0.19
N ILE A 210 -5.40 -18.16 -1.14
CA ILE A 210 -4.75 -19.24 -1.89
C ILE A 210 -3.27 -19.33 -1.46
N VAL A 211 -2.54 -18.22 -1.55
CA VAL A 211 -1.13 -18.17 -1.17
C VAL A 211 -0.97 -18.45 0.32
N LYS A 212 -1.81 -17.85 1.17
CA LYS A 212 -1.77 -18.08 2.61
C LYS A 212 -1.99 -19.53 2.98
N ARG A 213 -2.99 -20.21 2.41
CA ARG A 213 -3.25 -21.64 2.68
C ARG A 213 -2.03 -22.51 2.38
N VAL A 214 -1.36 -22.24 1.26
CA VAL A 214 -0.16 -23.01 0.89
C VAL A 214 1.02 -22.65 1.81
N ILE A 215 1.19 -21.40 2.16
CA ILE A 215 2.20 -20.95 3.13
C ILE A 215 1.97 -21.62 4.49
N ASP A 216 0.75 -21.57 5.00
CA ASP A 216 0.38 -22.20 6.28
C ASP A 216 0.63 -23.72 6.24
N ALA A 217 0.31 -24.38 5.13
CA ALA A 217 0.56 -25.80 4.95
C ALA A 217 2.05 -26.17 4.82
N ILE A 218 2.83 -25.34 4.13
CA ILE A 218 4.30 -25.46 4.04
C ILE A 218 4.94 -25.32 5.44
N HIS A 219 4.52 -24.34 6.23
CA HIS A 219 5.04 -24.15 7.59
C HIS A 219 4.61 -25.27 8.54
N ALA A 220 3.44 -25.85 8.37
CA ALA A 220 2.97 -26.99 9.16
C ALA A 220 3.84 -28.24 8.94
N ASP A 221 4.22 -28.52 7.68
CA ASP A 221 5.09 -29.64 7.34
C ASP A 221 6.01 -29.29 6.14
N PRO A 222 7.11 -28.58 6.38
CA PRO A 222 8.04 -28.21 5.32
C PRO A 222 8.87 -29.39 4.77
N ALA A 223 9.01 -30.48 5.54
CA ALA A 223 9.76 -31.66 5.13
C ALA A 223 9.00 -32.58 4.18
N ARG A 224 7.66 -32.46 4.14
CA ARG A 224 6.81 -33.24 3.23
C ARG A 224 7.28 -33.14 1.79
N ALA A 225 7.21 -34.25 1.05
CA ALA A 225 7.52 -34.30 -0.37
C ALA A 225 6.44 -33.62 -1.20
N TRP A 226 6.36 -32.29 -1.12
CA TRP A 226 5.38 -31.47 -1.83
C TRP A 226 5.50 -31.60 -3.34
N THR A 227 4.37 -31.74 -4.01
CA THR A 227 4.26 -31.64 -5.47
C THR A 227 3.50 -30.38 -5.87
N PRO A 228 3.67 -29.88 -7.12
CA PRO A 228 2.89 -28.75 -7.61
C PRO A 228 1.39 -28.98 -7.55
N GLY A 229 0.94 -30.21 -7.80
CA GLY A 229 -0.47 -30.62 -7.73
C GLY A 229 -1.01 -30.52 -6.31
N GLU A 230 -0.33 -31.08 -5.31
CA GLU A 230 -0.74 -31.02 -3.91
C GLU A 230 -0.82 -29.59 -3.37
N MET A 231 0.14 -28.73 -3.72
CA MET A 231 0.09 -27.32 -3.35
C MET A 231 -1.13 -26.62 -3.98
N ALA A 232 -1.46 -26.96 -5.23
CA ALA A 232 -2.62 -26.43 -5.94
C ALA A 232 -3.94 -26.94 -5.34
N GLU A 233 -3.99 -28.21 -4.91
CA GLU A 233 -5.14 -28.79 -4.20
C GLU A 233 -5.38 -28.09 -2.86
N VAL A 234 -4.34 -27.87 -2.05
CA VAL A 234 -4.43 -27.11 -0.79
C VAL A 234 -4.96 -25.70 -1.03
N ALA A 235 -4.56 -25.07 -2.12
CA ALA A 235 -5.04 -23.77 -2.52
C ALA A 235 -6.48 -23.78 -3.09
N GLY A 236 -6.96 -24.92 -3.60
CA GLY A 236 -8.22 -25.06 -4.30
C GLY A 236 -8.22 -24.42 -5.70
N VAL A 237 -7.07 -24.44 -6.40
CA VAL A 237 -6.89 -23.81 -7.72
C VAL A 237 -6.00 -24.68 -8.62
N SER A 238 -5.88 -24.30 -9.91
CA SER A 238 -4.92 -24.93 -10.81
C SER A 238 -3.46 -24.56 -10.46
N VAL A 239 -2.51 -25.44 -10.83
CA VAL A 239 -1.05 -25.19 -10.64
C VAL A 239 -0.62 -23.87 -11.25
N ARG A 240 -1.09 -23.56 -12.48
CA ARG A 240 -0.78 -22.29 -13.16
C ARG A 240 -1.26 -21.08 -12.35
N ARG A 241 -2.46 -21.18 -11.78
CA ARG A 241 -3.04 -20.11 -10.96
C ARG A 241 -2.29 -19.92 -9.65
N LEU A 242 -1.88 -21.02 -9.01
CA LEU A 242 -1.04 -20.96 -7.80
C LEU A 242 0.30 -20.30 -8.08
N GLN A 243 1.00 -20.72 -9.14
CA GLN A 243 2.29 -20.13 -9.54
C GLN A 243 2.18 -18.63 -9.80
N GLN A 244 1.11 -18.21 -10.49
CA GLN A 244 0.83 -16.81 -10.75
C GLN A 244 0.61 -16.05 -9.43
N GLY A 245 -0.22 -16.58 -8.52
CA GLY A 245 -0.48 -15.97 -7.22
C GLY A 245 0.78 -15.80 -6.36
N PHE A 246 1.67 -16.78 -6.34
CA PHE A 246 2.94 -16.67 -5.63
C PHE A 246 3.89 -15.62 -6.24
N ARG A 247 4.01 -15.57 -7.57
CA ARG A 247 4.81 -14.53 -8.25
C ARG A 247 4.30 -13.12 -7.95
N GLU A 248 2.98 -12.94 -7.97
CA GLU A 248 2.34 -11.65 -7.73
C GLU A 248 2.43 -11.21 -6.26
N CYS A 249 2.28 -12.14 -5.31
CA CYS A 249 2.26 -11.80 -3.88
C CYS A 249 3.64 -11.86 -3.20
N MET A 250 4.52 -12.76 -3.66
CA MET A 250 5.79 -13.08 -3.01
C MET A 250 7.00 -12.84 -3.90
N ASN A 251 6.78 -12.43 -5.17
CA ASN A 251 7.80 -12.27 -6.21
C ASN A 251 8.70 -13.51 -6.43
N GLN A 252 8.17 -14.70 -6.11
CA GLN A 252 8.88 -15.98 -6.24
C GLN A 252 7.90 -17.12 -6.54
N ALA A 253 8.43 -18.28 -6.97
CA ALA A 253 7.59 -19.46 -7.20
C ALA A 253 7.30 -20.21 -5.88
N PRO A 254 6.20 -21.01 -5.79
CA PRO A 254 5.86 -21.76 -4.58
C PRO A 254 6.98 -22.67 -4.07
N PHE A 255 7.73 -23.30 -4.98
CA PHE A 255 8.86 -24.16 -4.63
C PHE A 255 10.12 -23.41 -4.20
N GLU A 256 10.31 -22.18 -4.66
CA GLU A 256 11.38 -21.30 -4.17
C GLU A 256 11.09 -20.91 -2.73
N TYR A 257 9.82 -20.54 -2.44
CA TYR A 257 9.39 -20.28 -1.06
C TYR A 257 9.56 -21.49 -0.15
N LEU A 258 9.12 -22.69 -0.58
CA LEU A 258 9.33 -23.94 0.17
C LEU A 258 10.82 -24.18 0.45
N PHE A 259 11.68 -23.96 -0.54
CA PHE A 259 13.11 -24.14 -0.39
C PHE A 259 13.71 -23.16 0.63
N ASP A 260 13.27 -21.90 0.63
CA ASP A 260 13.69 -20.90 1.62
C ASP A 260 13.30 -21.30 3.04
N VAL A 261 12.08 -21.78 3.26
CA VAL A 261 11.61 -22.28 4.57
C VAL A 261 12.45 -23.48 5.04
N ARG A 262 12.76 -24.41 4.13
CA ARG A 262 13.63 -25.55 4.43
C ARG A 262 15.06 -25.14 4.76
N LEU A 263 15.57 -24.12 4.07
CA LEU A 263 16.90 -23.58 4.30
C LEU A 263 17.01 -22.92 5.69
N GLU A 264 15.99 -22.16 6.10
CA GLU A 264 15.90 -21.58 7.44
C GLU A 264 15.84 -22.64 8.54
N ARG A 265 15.01 -23.66 8.34
CA ARG A 265 14.92 -24.78 9.27
C ARG A 265 16.25 -25.54 9.38
N ALA A 266 16.89 -25.82 8.24
CA ALA A 266 18.19 -26.48 8.23
C ALA A 266 19.25 -25.65 8.95
N HIS A 267 19.23 -24.32 8.80
CA HIS A 267 20.12 -23.41 9.53
C HIS A 267 19.89 -23.51 11.04
N ALA A 268 18.65 -23.45 11.49
CA ALA A 268 18.33 -23.58 12.92
C ALA A 268 18.77 -24.95 13.48
N GLU A 269 18.55 -26.04 12.74
CA GLU A 269 18.98 -27.38 13.14
C GLU A 269 20.51 -27.53 13.16
N LEU A 270 21.23 -26.93 12.19
CA LEU A 270 22.71 -26.94 12.15
C LEU A 270 23.32 -26.18 13.32
N MET A 271 22.70 -25.04 13.70
CA MET A 271 23.15 -24.24 14.85
C MET A 271 22.91 -24.95 16.20
N ALA A 272 21.86 -25.78 16.29
CA ALA A 272 21.49 -26.50 17.51
C ALA A 272 22.09 -27.92 17.60
N ALA A 273 22.65 -28.45 16.51
CA ALA A 273 23.10 -29.82 16.44
C ALA A 273 24.51 -30.02 17.04
N GLY A 274 24.66 -31.13 17.75
CA GLY A 274 25.97 -31.66 18.19
C GLY A 274 26.25 -33.05 17.58
N PRO A 275 27.45 -33.60 17.82
CA PRO A 275 27.79 -34.98 17.41
C PRO A 275 26.74 -35.99 17.92
N PRO A 276 26.30 -36.98 17.12
CA PRO A 276 26.87 -37.45 15.86
C PRO A 276 26.16 -36.91 14.59
N SER A 277 25.47 -35.78 14.63
CA SER A 277 24.70 -35.27 13.48
C SER A 277 25.58 -34.96 12.28
N THR A 278 25.06 -35.28 11.06
CA THR A 278 25.73 -34.89 9.81
C THR A 278 24.93 -33.86 9.05
N VAL A 279 25.56 -33.05 8.20
CA VAL A 279 24.91 -32.10 7.31
C VAL A 279 23.87 -32.78 6.41
N ALA A 280 24.19 -33.98 5.93
CA ALA A 280 23.29 -34.74 5.05
C ALA A 280 22.02 -35.20 5.80
N ASP A 281 22.14 -35.65 7.03
CA ASP A 281 20.99 -36.06 7.84
C ASP A 281 20.09 -34.89 8.15
N ILE A 282 20.66 -33.74 8.49
CA ILE A 282 19.91 -32.48 8.77
C ILE A 282 19.18 -32.02 7.51
N ALA A 283 19.89 -31.97 6.37
CA ALA A 283 19.26 -31.58 5.10
C ALA A 283 18.10 -32.52 4.74
N PHE A 284 18.30 -33.84 4.90
CA PHE A 284 17.24 -34.83 4.61
C PHE A 284 16.02 -34.67 5.53
N ARG A 285 16.23 -34.49 6.85
CA ARG A 285 15.10 -34.21 7.79
C ARG A 285 14.33 -32.94 7.47
N CYS A 286 15.01 -31.95 6.89
CA CYS A 286 14.37 -30.72 6.42
C CYS A 286 13.72 -30.86 5.02
N GLY A 287 13.73 -32.05 4.41
CA GLY A 287 13.16 -32.29 3.09
C GLY A 287 14.01 -31.82 1.92
N ILE A 288 15.32 -31.58 2.13
CA ILE A 288 16.25 -31.14 1.10
C ILE A 288 16.96 -32.37 0.51
N THR A 289 16.64 -32.67 -0.74
CA THR A 289 17.17 -33.87 -1.43
C THR A 289 18.46 -33.59 -2.24
N HIS A 290 18.70 -32.33 -2.63
CA HIS A 290 19.85 -31.93 -3.45
C HIS A 290 20.90 -31.19 -2.62
N THR A 291 21.82 -31.92 -2.02
CA THR A 291 22.85 -31.39 -1.09
C THR A 291 23.79 -30.35 -1.72
N GLY A 292 24.13 -30.48 -3.01
CA GLY A 292 24.97 -29.51 -3.72
C GLY A 292 24.27 -28.15 -3.88
N ARG A 293 23.00 -28.13 -4.31
CA ARG A 293 22.23 -26.92 -4.41
C ARG A 293 21.99 -26.28 -3.03
N PHE A 294 21.77 -27.11 -2.03
CA PHE A 294 21.66 -26.69 -0.64
C PHE A 294 22.89 -25.97 -0.14
N ALA A 295 24.09 -26.57 -0.32
CA ALA A 295 25.33 -25.99 0.16
C ALA A 295 25.65 -24.64 -0.50
N ALA A 296 25.35 -24.48 -1.80
CA ALA A 296 25.54 -23.24 -2.52
C ALA A 296 24.57 -22.14 -2.00
N ALA A 297 23.28 -22.44 -1.94
CA ALA A 297 22.25 -21.49 -1.46
C ALA A 297 22.47 -21.12 0.02
N TYR A 298 22.89 -22.07 0.83
CA TYR A 298 23.20 -21.83 2.23
C TYR A 298 24.35 -20.84 2.40
N ARG A 299 25.44 -21.05 1.64
CA ARG A 299 26.60 -20.14 1.67
C ARG A 299 26.26 -18.76 1.18
N ASP A 300 25.44 -18.64 0.12
CA ASP A 300 25.01 -17.35 -0.40
C ASP A 300 24.18 -16.57 0.63
N ARG A 301 23.33 -17.26 1.42
CA ARG A 301 22.45 -16.62 2.40
C ARG A 301 23.12 -16.35 3.74
N TYR A 302 23.96 -17.25 4.25
CA TYR A 302 24.53 -17.19 5.60
C TYR A 302 26.04 -16.91 5.65
N GLY A 303 26.70 -16.76 4.49
CA GLY A 303 28.11 -16.43 4.40
C GLY A 303 29.09 -17.55 4.84
N SER A 304 28.56 -18.71 5.24
CA SER A 304 29.35 -19.92 5.66
C SER A 304 28.73 -21.17 5.09
N THR A 305 29.53 -22.22 4.95
CA THR A 305 29.00 -23.52 4.50
C THR A 305 28.23 -24.23 5.62
N PRO A 306 27.27 -25.14 5.29
CA PRO A 306 26.58 -25.96 6.29
C PRO A 306 27.55 -26.73 7.20
N SER A 307 28.69 -27.23 6.62
CA SER A 307 29.69 -27.96 7.38
C SER A 307 30.51 -27.11 8.35
N GLU A 308 30.74 -25.84 8.00
CA GLU A 308 31.36 -24.86 8.90
C GLU A 308 30.42 -24.48 10.04
N THR A 309 29.13 -24.32 9.74
CA THR A 309 28.11 -24.00 10.76
C THR A 309 27.96 -25.16 11.76
N LEU A 310 27.94 -26.42 11.29
CA LEU A 310 27.80 -27.60 12.16
C LEU A 310 29.01 -27.83 13.10
N LYS A 311 30.19 -27.28 12.75
CA LYS A 311 31.41 -27.41 13.55
C LYS A 311 31.59 -26.33 14.61
N ARG A 312 30.76 -25.33 14.58
CA ARG A 312 30.76 -24.22 15.57
C ARG A 312 30.04 -24.62 16.86
#